data_e914862264f1d6b7202c11f08ae2b499
#
_entry.id   e914862264f1d6b7202c11f08ae2b499
#
_cell.length_a   1.000
_cell.length_b   1.000
_cell.length_c   1.000
_cell.angle_alpha   90.00
_cell.angle_beta   90.00
_cell.angle_gamma   90.00
#
_symmetry.space_group_name_H-M   'P 1'
#
loop_
_entity.id
_entity.type
_entity.pdbx_description
1 polymer ?
#
loop_
_entity_poly.entity_id
_entity_poly.type
_entity_poly.pdbx_seq_one_letter_code
_entity_poly.pdbx_strand_id
1 'polypeptide(L)'
;MIGCALALIALAGCKTPELSMDERISLPESGEMGMNDTTFVKPLSWDVFFQDTLLRGYVDVALRNNHSFRQSMERIAMSRAALQRAKGLLLPDVNLNIGASVNRFGEYTMDGVGNSETNVPSLPKDKHIPDPYRDFGLSLSFQWEADIWGKLTRKKQAAAARWMASVEATRFAQSMLISDLAIQYYELIGLDRRKEVLRNALASARRSHELTRQLKKEGAETQLAVDQFYARVLSIESKLLENDQLIGEKERAIACLLGVFPFEIRRMGFDELRKLPVPLSEGIPANLLTLRPDVRSAEMELIASKADVIAAKAAFYPSLVLGASGGFNAFD
;
A
#
# COMPACT_ATOMS: atom_id res chain seq x y z
N MET A 1 38.41 42.99 1.29
CA MET A 1 39.09 41.71 1.44
C MET A 1 38.60 40.88 2.64
N ILE A 2 38.09 41.45 3.72
CA ILE A 2 37.59 40.75 4.91
C ILE A 2 36.25 40.00 4.64
N GLY A 3 35.40 40.52 3.77
CA GLY A 3 34.11 39.86 3.43
C GLY A 3 34.25 38.55 2.65
N CYS A 4 35.26 38.38 1.81
CA CYS A 4 35.51 37.13 1.09
C CYS A 4 36.06 36.01 2.00
N ALA A 5 36.82 36.36 3.03
CA ALA A 5 37.36 35.39 3.99
C ALA A 5 36.27 34.81 4.91
N LEU A 6 35.28 35.61 5.32
CA LEU A 6 34.14 35.18 6.12
C LEU A 6 33.20 34.27 5.32
N ALA A 7 33.02 34.48 4.02
CA ALA A 7 32.23 33.63 3.14
C ALA A 7 32.87 32.24 2.91
N LEU A 8 34.20 32.18 2.89
CA LEU A 8 34.95 30.91 2.76
C LEU A 8 34.92 30.04 4.05
N ILE A 9 34.83 30.67 5.22
CA ILE A 9 34.72 29.93 6.52
C ILE A 9 33.32 29.33 6.71
N ALA A 10 32.27 29.98 6.19
CA ALA A 10 30.90 29.45 6.25
C ALA A 10 30.69 28.19 5.37
N LEU A 11 31.52 27.97 4.37
CA LEU A 11 31.47 26.78 3.48
C LEU A 11 32.16 25.54 4.08
N ALA A 12 32.92 25.68 5.16
CA ALA A 12 33.67 24.55 5.76
C ALA A 12 32.92 23.79 6.87
N GLY A 13 31.66 24.16 7.18
CA GLY A 13 31.02 23.84 8.45
C GLY A 13 30.09 22.63 8.52
N CYS A 14 29.70 21.96 7.43
CA CYS A 14 28.76 20.84 7.51
C CYS A 14 29.31 19.59 6.86
N LYS A 15 30.18 18.85 7.59
CA LYS A 15 30.37 17.42 7.26
C LYS A 15 29.11 16.67 7.70
N THR A 16 28.27 16.29 6.76
CA THR A 16 27.22 15.29 7.01
C THR A 16 27.91 13.97 7.41
N PRO A 17 27.44 13.30 8.47
CA PRO A 17 28.00 11.99 8.85
C PRO A 17 27.88 11.03 7.65
N GLU A 18 28.98 10.38 7.30
CA GLU A 18 28.95 9.27 6.37
C GLU A 18 28.22 8.12 7.07
N LEU A 19 26.96 7.90 6.69
CA LEU A 19 26.31 6.64 6.99
C LEU A 19 27.03 5.56 6.20
N SER A 20 27.83 4.74 6.88
CA SER A 20 28.38 3.51 6.31
C SER A 20 27.22 2.55 6.03
N MET A 21 26.78 2.50 4.80
CA MET A 21 25.64 1.65 4.35
C MET A 21 26.11 0.30 3.83
N ASP A 22 27.25 -0.19 4.29
CA ASP A 22 27.91 -1.39 3.74
C ASP A 22 27.90 -2.58 4.69
N GLU A 23 26.90 -2.71 5.55
CA GLU A 23 26.59 -4.00 6.13
C GLU A 23 25.74 -4.80 5.11
N ARG A 24 26.41 -5.43 4.17
CA ARG A 24 25.85 -6.59 3.49
C ARG A 24 25.67 -7.65 4.57
N ILE A 25 24.41 -7.88 4.97
CA ILE A 25 24.07 -9.06 5.75
C ILE A 25 24.50 -10.24 4.89
N SER A 26 25.61 -10.90 5.28
CA SER A 26 26.01 -12.16 4.67
C SER A 26 24.92 -13.17 5.00
N LEU A 27 24.10 -13.48 4.00
CA LEU A 27 23.16 -14.58 4.12
C LEU A 27 23.97 -15.86 4.34
N PRO A 28 23.60 -16.73 5.28
CA PRO A 28 24.26 -18.01 5.48
C PRO A 28 24.24 -18.77 4.13
N GLU A 29 25.40 -19.25 3.67
CA GLU A 29 25.55 -19.95 2.40
C GLU A 29 24.76 -21.26 2.34
N SER A 30 24.37 -21.80 3.49
CA SER A 30 23.44 -22.94 3.61
C SER A 30 22.59 -22.74 4.85
N GLY A 31 21.27 -22.93 4.75
CA GLY A 31 20.45 -23.16 5.95
C GLY A 31 21.00 -24.36 6.72
N GLU A 32 20.94 -24.35 8.05
CA GLU A 32 21.50 -25.38 8.96
C GLU A 32 21.02 -26.82 8.71
N MET A 33 20.19 -27.07 7.72
CA MET A 33 19.79 -28.40 7.25
C MET A 33 20.53 -28.71 5.95
N GLY A 34 21.58 -29.49 6.08
CA GLY A 34 22.51 -29.95 5.08
C GLY A 34 21.92 -30.61 3.84
N MET A 35 21.20 -29.87 3.02
CA MET A 35 20.79 -30.28 1.70
C MET A 35 21.49 -29.41 0.65
N ASN A 36 22.50 -30.00 0.02
CA ASN A 36 23.13 -29.54 -1.21
C ASN A 36 22.17 -29.62 -2.42
N ASP A 37 20.88 -29.35 -2.21
CA ASP A 37 19.91 -29.42 -3.30
C ASP A 37 19.81 -28.04 -3.96
N THR A 38 20.67 -27.87 -5.00
CA THR A 38 20.64 -26.72 -5.92
C THR A 38 19.51 -26.84 -6.94
N THR A 39 18.52 -27.71 -6.70
CA THR A 39 17.34 -27.76 -7.56
C THR A 39 16.57 -26.45 -7.45
N PHE A 40 16.56 -25.75 -8.56
CA PHE A 40 15.87 -24.49 -8.75
C PHE A 40 14.37 -24.74 -8.49
N VAL A 41 13.89 -24.40 -7.31
CA VAL A 41 12.44 -24.46 -7.01
C VAL A 41 11.77 -23.40 -7.87
N LYS A 42 11.23 -23.81 -9.02
CA LYS A 42 10.42 -22.94 -9.85
C LYS A 42 9.21 -22.50 -9.03
N PRO A 43 8.98 -21.17 -8.88
CA PRO A 43 7.81 -20.70 -8.15
C PRO A 43 6.57 -21.31 -8.79
N LEU A 44 5.81 -22.07 -7.99
CA LEU A 44 4.58 -22.69 -8.43
C LEU A 44 3.51 -21.60 -8.50
N SER A 45 2.82 -21.49 -9.62
CA SER A 45 1.68 -20.58 -9.72
C SER A 45 0.53 -21.11 -8.87
N TRP A 46 -0.23 -20.21 -8.23
CA TRP A 46 -1.32 -20.53 -7.32
C TRP A 46 -2.43 -21.38 -7.99
N ASP A 47 -2.69 -21.18 -9.28
CA ASP A 47 -3.67 -21.93 -10.07
C ASP A 47 -3.26 -23.39 -10.32
N VAL A 48 -1.96 -23.67 -10.28
CA VAL A 48 -1.41 -25.04 -10.32
C VAL A 48 -1.37 -25.65 -8.92
N PHE A 49 -1.09 -24.84 -7.89
CA PHE A 49 -1.01 -25.27 -6.50
C PHE A 49 -2.39 -25.71 -5.97
N PHE A 50 -3.42 -24.87 -6.17
CA PHE A 50 -4.77 -25.18 -5.72
C PHE A 50 -5.53 -25.95 -6.82
N GLN A 51 -5.85 -27.22 -6.54
CA GLN A 51 -6.61 -28.06 -7.48
C GLN A 51 -8.12 -27.85 -7.38
N ASP A 52 -8.60 -27.25 -6.29
CA ASP A 52 -10.02 -26.95 -6.08
C ASP A 52 -10.49 -25.83 -7.02
N THR A 53 -11.42 -26.21 -7.91
CA THR A 53 -11.98 -25.27 -8.90
C THR A 53 -12.86 -24.19 -8.28
N LEU A 54 -13.54 -24.49 -7.13
CA LEU A 54 -14.35 -23.52 -6.41
C LEU A 54 -13.45 -22.47 -5.76
N LEU A 55 -12.38 -22.90 -5.07
CA LEU A 55 -11.41 -21.98 -4.49
C LEU A 55 -10.76 -21.11 -5.56
N ARG A 56 -10.36 -21.68 -6.70
CA ARG A 56 -9.82 -20.89 -7.83
C ARG A 56 -10.81 -19.84 -8.32
N GLY A 57 -12.08 -20.19 -8.45
CA GLY A 57 -13.12 -19.22 -8.80
C GLY A 57 -13.26 -18.08 -7.78
N TYR A 58 -13.17 -18.40 -6.50
CA TYR A 58 -13.17 -17.37 -5.45
C TYR A 58 -11.92 -16.48 -5.47
N VAL A 59 -10.74 -17.04 -5.74
CA VAL A 59 -9.52 -16.25 -5.92
C VAL A 59 -9.68 -15.26 -7.07
N ASP A 60 -10.23 -15.69 -8.22
CA ASP A 60 -10.48 -14.79 -9.35
C ASP A 60 -11.44 -13.65 -9.00
N VAL A 61 -12.50 -13.94 -8.24
CA VAL A 61 -13.45 -12.92 -7.76
C VAL A 61 -12.75 -11.97 -6.79
N ALA A 62 -11.97 -12.48 -5.83
CA ALA A 62 -11.25 -11.67 -4.86
C ALA A 62 -10.25 -10.72 -5.54
N LEU A 63 -9.46 -11.20 -6.49
CA LEU A 63 -8.50 -10.39 -7.24
C LEU A 63 -9.15 -9.25 -8.04
N ARG A 64 -10.41 -9.42 -8.46
CA ARG A 64 -11.14 -8.36 -9.18
C ARG A 64 -11.82 -7.37 -8.25
N ASN A 65 -12.37 -7.83 -7.12
CA ASN A 65 -13.31 -7.05 -6.32
C ASN A 65 -12.75 -6.61 -4.96
N ASN A 66 -11.71 -7.28 -4.43
CA ASN A 66 -11.18 -6.94 -3.11
C ASN A 66 -10.69 -5.49 -3.07
N HIS A 67 -11.26 -4.68 -2.17
CA HIS A 67 -10.98 -3.25 -2.09
C HIS A 67 -9.53 -2.96 -1.67
N SER A 68 -8.96 -3.73 -0.75
CA SER A 68 -7.57 -3.56 -0.29
C SER A 68 -6.57 -3.87 -1.41
N PHE A 69 -6.84 -4.91 -2.20
CA PHE A 69 -6.02 -5.24 -3.35
C PHE A 69 -6.13 -4.17 -4.46
N ARG A 70 -7.33 -3.70 -4.77
CA ARG A 70 -7.54 -2.59 -5.71
C ARG A 70 -6.82 -1.32 -5.24
N GLN A 71 -6.87 -1.00 -3.94
CA GLN A 71 -6.12 0.11 -3.37
C GLN A 71 -4.60 -0.05 -3.57
N SER A 72 -4.06 -1.26 -3.48
CA SER A 72 -2.63 -1.50 -3.74
C SER A 72 -2.28 -1.28 -5.22
N MET A 73 -3.18 -1.60 -6.14
CA MET A 73 -3.01 -1.30 -7.57
C MET A 73 -3.00 0.21 -7.85
N GLU A 74 -3.88 0.99 -7.21
CA GLU A 74 -3.88 2.46 -7.33
C GLU A 74 -2.60 3.09 -6.78
N ARG A 75 -1.96 2.48 -5.78
CA ARG A 75 -0.64 2.93 -5.29
C ARG A 75 0.44 2.85 -6.36
N ILE A 76 0.36 1.89 -7.28
CA ILE A 76 1.27 1.82 -8.44
C ILE A 76 1.07 3.05 -9.33
N ALA A 77 -0.18 3.40 -9.62
CA ALA A 77 -0.51 4.56 -10.43
C ALA A 77 -0.04 5.87 -9.77
N MET A 78 -0.24 6.01 -8.45
CA MET A 78 0.27 7.14 -7.66
C MET A 78 1.79 7.26 -7.71
N SER A 79 2.50 6.14 -7.51
CA SER A 79 3.97 6.10 -7.56
C SER A 79 4.50 6.41 -8.96
N ARG A 80 3.79 5.94 -10.00
CA ARG A 80 4.11 6.28 -11.40
C ARG A 80 3.92 7.77 -11.68
N ALA A 81 2.86 8.38 -11.17
CA ALA A 81 2.64 9.83 -11.29
C ALA A 81 3.73 10.63 -10.55
N ALA A 82 4.15 10.17 -9.36
CA ALA A 82 5.28 10.76 -8.64
C ALA A 82 6.59 10.68 -9.44
N LEU A 83 6.84 9.55 -10.12
CA LEU A 83 7.99 9.43 -11.03
C LEU A 83 7.88 10.39 -12.23
N GLN A 84 6.70 10.54 -12.83
CA GLN A 84 6.48 11.51 -13.91
C GLN A 84 6.74 12.94 -13.44
N ARG A 85 6.26 13.31 -12.25
CA ARG A 85 6.56 14.59 -11.61
C ARG A 85 8.08 14.78 -11.43
N ALA A 86 8.77 13.76 -10.90
CA ALA A 86 10.23 13.84 -10.71
C ALA A 86 11.01 13.97 -12.03
N LYS A 87 10.49 13.39 -13.12
CA LYS A 87 11.03 13.60 -14.48
C LYS A 87 10.76 15.04 -14.96
N GLY A 88 9.57 15.58 -14.67
CA GLY A 88 9.20 16.95 -15.03
C GLY A 88 10.08 18.01 -14.38
N LEU A 89 10.59 17.77 -13.16
CA LEU A 89 11.50 18.70 -12.49
C LEU A 89 12.85 18.91 -13.21
N LEU A 90 13.22 18.04 -14.14
CA LEU A 90 14.41 18.19 -14.99
C LEU A 90 14.13 19.03 -16.23
N LEU A 91 12.89 19.32 -16.53
CA LEU A 91 12.45 20.13 -17.66
C LEU A 91 12.19 21.57 -17.21
N PRO A 92 12.26 22.52 -18.14
CA PRO A 92 11.83 23.89 -17.85
C PRO A 92 10.36 23.96 -17.44
N ASP A 93 10.09 24.83 -16.46
CA ASP A 93 8.74 25.23 -16.09
C ASP A 93 8.35 26.47 -16.87
N VAL A 94 7.21 26.43 -17.56
CA VAL A 94 6.71 27.52 -18.39
C VAL A 94 5.33 27.90 -17.90
N ASN A 95 5.20 29.12 -17.39
CA ASN A 95 3.96 29.65 -16.84
C ASN A 95 3.45 30.81 -17.70
N LEU A 96 2.20 30.72 -18.14
CA LEU A 96 1.46 31.82 -18.74
C LEU A 96 0.58 32.44 -17.66
N ASN A 97 0.82 33.72 -17.39
CA ASN A 97 0.01 34.47 -16.43
C ASN A 97 -0.85 35.49 -17.20
N ILE A 98 -2.14 35.41 -16.98
CA ILE A 98 -3.12 36.37 -17.49
C ILE A 98 -3.82 36.96 -16.29
N GLY A 99 -3.73 38.29 -16.16
CA GLY A 99 -4.33 39.01 -15.03
C GLY A 99 -5.16 40.19 -15.50
N ALA A 100 -6.26 40.43 -14.81
CA ALA A 100 -7.01 41.68 -14.91
C ALA A 100 -7.33 42.13 -13.48
N SER A 101 -7.01 43.36 -13.15
CA SER A 101 -7.33 43.92 -11.84
C SER A 101 -7.86 45.36 -11.98
N VAL A 102 -8.61 45.79 -10.98
CA VAL A 102 -9.05 47.16 -10.82
C VAL A 102 -8.45 47.64 -9.52
N ASN A 103 -7.62 48.66 -9.60
CA ASN A 103 -6.87 49.18 -8.47
C ASN A 103 -7.30 50.63 -8.16
N ARG A 104 -7.52 50.91 -6.87
CA ARG A 104 -7.73 52.23 -6.33
C ARG A 104 -6.83 52.42 -5.12
N PHE A 105 -5.97 53.42 -5.22
CA PHE A 105 -5.09 53.75 -4.12
C PHE A 105 -5.76 54.75 -3.16
N GLY A 106 -5.45 54.65 -1.87
CA GLY A 106 -5.91 55.62 -0.90
C GLY A 106 -5.22 57.00 -1.12
N GLU A 107 -5.98 58.06 -1.01
CA GLU A 107 -5.49 59.45 -1.28
C GLU A 107 -4.23 59.82 -0.50
N TYR A 108 -4.02 59.23 0.69
CA TYR A 108 -2.89 59.52 1.57
C TYR A 108 -1.81 58.44 1.56
N THR A 109 -1.80 57.57 0.53
CA THR A 109 -0.72 56.60 0.31
C THR A 109 0.29 57.18 -0.68
N MET A 110 1.53 56.65 -0.66
CA MET A 110 2.58 57.08 -1.61
C MET A 110 2.08 56.93 -3.06
N ASP A 111 1.44 55.82 -3.40
CA ASP A 111 0.94 55.56 -4.74
C ASP A 111 -0.27 56.47 -5.07
N GLY A 112 -1.16 56.74 -4.11
CA GLY A 112 -2.32 57.60 -4.31
C GLY A 112 -1.94 59.08 -4.49
N VAL A 113 -1.00 59.60 -3.72
CA VAL A 113 -0.44 60.96 -3.90
C VAL A 113 0.27 61.02 -5.27
N GLY A 114 1.10 60.02 -5.61
CA GLY A 114 1.75 59.98 -6.92
C GLY A 114 0.76 59.97 -8.08
N ASN A 115 -0.33 59.22 -7.98
CA ASN A 115 -1.36 59.20 -9.02
C ASN A 115 -2.13 60.51 -9.15
N SER A 116 -2.44 61.19 -8.04
CA SER A 116 -3.13 62.46 -8.05
C SER A 116 -2.25 63.61 -8.53
N GLU A 117 -0.97 63.64 -8.13
CA GLU A 117 -0.04 64.72 -8.51
C GLU A 117 0.46 64.61 -9.95
N THR A 118 0.49 63.40 -10.56
CA THR A 118 0.86 63.24 -11.98
C THR A 118 -0.23 63.68 -12.95
N ASN A 119 -1.50 63.78 -12.51
CA ASN A 119 -2.61 64.27 -13.34
C ASN A 119 -2.70 65.79 -13.36
N VAL A 120 -1.62 66.49 -13.67
CA VAL A 120 -1.58 67.96 -13.71
C VAL A 120 -2.37 68.49 -14.91
N PRO A 121 -2.96 69.74 -14.78
CA PRO A 121 -3.77 70.37 -15.86
C PRO A 121 -3.06 70.54 -17.19
N SER A 122 -1.72 70.62 -17.19
CA SER A 122 -0.90 70.74 -18.38
C SER A 122 -0.72 69.40 -19.15
N LEU A 123 -1.12 68.26 -18.56
CA LEU A 123 -1.05 66.99 -19.23
C LEU A 123 -2.28 66.80 -20.10
N PRO A 124 -2.16 66.32 -21.34
CA PRO A 124 -3.31 65.92 -22.15
C PRO A 124 -4.21 64.90 -21.43
N LYS A 125 -5.53 65.06 -21.53
CA LYS A 125 -6.51 64.22 -20.80
C LYS A 125 -6.41 62.72 -21.13
N ASP A 126 -5.95 62.37 -22.31
CA ASP A 126 -5.68 61.02 -22.77
C ASP A 126 -4.46 60.36 -22.10
N LYS A 127 -3.66 61.17 -21.37
CA LYS A 127 -2.50 60.69 -20.58
C LYS A 127 -2.73 60.72 -19.10
N HIS A 128 -3.92 61.10 -18.65
CA HIS A 128 -4.28 61.00 -17.22
C HIS A 128 -4.46 59.56 -16.81
N ILE A 129 -3.97 59.20 -15.62
CA ILE A 129 -4.20 57.86 -15.03
C ILE A 129 -5.59 57.89 -14.41
N PRO A 130 -6.53 57.02 -14.83
CA PRO A 130 -7.86 56.95 -14.24
C PRO A 130 -7.81 56.46 -12.80
N ASP A 131 -8.82 56.84 -11.97
CA ASP A 131 -8.99 56.38 -10.60
C ASP A 131 -10.44 55.91 -10.38
N PRO A 132 -10.70 54.65 -10.24
CA PRO A 132 -9.76 53.51 -10.25
C PRO A 132 -9.22 53.22 -11.66
N TYR A 133 -7.98 52.71 -11.75
CA TYR A 133 -7.42 52.24 -13.01
C TYR A 133 -7.58 50.73 -13.16
N ARG A 134 -7.75 50.29 -14.39
CA ARG A 134 -7.78 48.86 -14.75
C ARG A 134 -6.40 48.47 -15.24
N ASP A 135 -5.92 47.35 -14.74
CA ASP A 135 -4.61 46.81 -15.10
C ASP A 135 -4.78 45.45 -15.75
N PHE A 136 -4.27 45.30 -16.96
CA PHE A 136 -4.32 44.08 -17.74
C PHE A 136 -2.91 43.59 -18.00
N GLY A 137 -2.60 42.39 -17.50
CA GLY A 137 -1.30 41.77 -17.64
C GLY A 137 -1.35 40.46 -18.40
N LEU A 138 -0.45 40.29 -19.36
CA LEU A 138 -0.19 39.02 -20.02
C LEU A 138 1.31 38.79 -19.96
N SER A 139 1.75 37.72 -19.24
CA SER A 139 3.17 37.43 -19.14
C SER A 139 3.44 35.92 -19.29
N LEU A 140 4.53 35.62 -19.97
CA LEU A 140 5.11 34.28 -20.06
C LEU A 140 6.39 34.27 -19.23
N SER A 141 6.49 33.34 -18.29
CA SER A 141 7.69 33.12 -17.49
C SER A 141 8.24 31.73 -17.73
N PHE A 142 9.55 31.66 -17.84
CA PHE A 142 10.32 30.44 -18.00
C PHE A 142 11.25 30.31 -16.80
N GLN A 143 11.32 29.14 -16.20
CA GLN A 143 12.21 28.83 -15.09
C GLN A 143 12.77 27.42 -15.22
N TRP A 144 14.07 27.27 -15.11
CA TRP A 144 14.72 25.98 -15.18
C TRP A 144 15.88 25.88 -14.20
N GLU A 145 15.87 24.87 -13.36
CA GLU A 145 16.96 24.54 -12.46
C GLU A 145 17.95 23.59 -13.18
N ALA A 146 19.17 24.06 -13.42
CA ALA A 146 20.24 23.26 -13.99
C ALA A 146 20.73 22.24 -12.93
N ASP A 147 20.62 20.96 -13.23
CA ASP A 147 20.94 19.87 -12.29
C ASP A 147 22.46 19.58 -12.22
N ILE A 148 23.26 20.59 -11.89
CA ILE A 148 24.74 20.51 -11.88
C ILE A 148 25.23 19.48 -10.85
N TRP A 149 24.57 19.43 -9.69
CA TRP A 149 24.97 18.54 -8.59
C TRP A 149 24.23 17.22 -8.60
N GLY A 150 23.39 16.97 -9.59
CA GLY A 150 22.63 15.73 -9.72
C GLY A 150 21.47 15.59 -8.71
N LYS A 151 21.07 16.65 -8.01
CA LYS A 151 19.95 16.63 -7.04
C LYS A 151 18.66 16.14 -7.66
N LEU A 152 18.27 16.69 -8.80
CA LEU A 152 17.01 16.33 -9.48
C LEU A 152 17.08 14.94 -10.12
N THR A 153 18.24 14.59 -10.68
CA THR A 153 18.50 13.25 -11.23
C THR A 153 18.40 12.17 -10.13
N ARG A 154 18.92 12.42 -8.93
CA ARG A 154 18.79 11.48 -7.80
C ARG A 154 17.35 11.38 -7.28
N LYS A 155 16.61 12.49 -7.22
CA LYS A 155 15.16 12.48 -6.92
C LYS A 155 14.37 11.64 -7.92
N LYS A 156 14.68 11.74 -9.22
CA LYS A 156 14.08 10.88 -10.25
C LYS A 156 14.42 9.40 -10.03
N GLN A 157 15.68 9.08 -9.68
CA GLN A 157 16.09 7.71 -9.38
C GLN A 157 15.36 7.15 -8.16
N ALA A 158 15.23 7.94 -7.08
CA ALA A 158 14.46 7.56 -5.89
C ALA A 158 13.00 7.29 -6.24
N ALA A 159 12.35 8.17 -7.02
CA ALA A 159 10.98 7.96 -7.45
C ALA A 159 10.81 6.73 -8.36
N ALA A 160 11.79 6.42 -9.22
CA ALA A 160 11.77 5.22 -10.05
C ALA A 160 11.88 3.94 -9.21
N ALA A 161 12.75 3.93 -8.20
CA ALA A 161 12.89 2.81 -7.28
C ALA A 161 11.60 2.59 -6.46
N ARG A 162 10.98 3.67 -5.95
CA ARG A 162 9.68 3.58 -5.24
C ARG A 162 8.54 3.08 -6.13
N TRP A 163 8.53 3.46 -7.40
CA TRP A 163 7.57 2.87 -8.33
C TRP A 163 7.77 1.37 -8.47
N MET A 164 9.00 0.88 -8.60
CA MET A 164 9.29 -0.56 -8.63
C MET A 164 8.94 -1.24 -7.30
N ALA A 165 9.24 -0.60 -6.15
CA ALA A 165 8.84 -1.07 -4.83
C ALA A 165 7.32 -1.26 -4.71
N SER A 166 6.53 -0.32 -5.24
CA SER A 166 5.07 -0.40 -5.21
C SER A 166 4.52 -1.57 -6.06
N VAL A 167 5.19 -1.91 -7.17
CA VAL A 167 4.82 -3.08 -7.99
C VAL A 167 5.05 -4.38 -7.21
N GLU A 168 6.21 -4.52 -6.56
CA GLU A 168 6.51 -5.72 -5.77
C GLU A 168 5.63 -5.80 -4.51
N ALA A 169 5.34 -4.68 -3.85
CA ALA A 169 4.40 -4.63 -2.73
C ALA A 169 2.99 -5.07 -3.13
N THR A 170 2.54 -4.75 -4.34
CA THR A 170 1.25 -5.20 -4.88
C THR A 170 1.26 -6.70 -5.16
N ARG A 171 2.36 -7.25 -5.66
CA ARG A 171 2.53 -8.72 -5.82
C ARG A 171 2.48 -9.44 -4.47
N PHE A 172 3.09 -8.86 -3.45
CA PHE A 172 3.00 -9.38 -2.09
C PHE A 172 1.56 -9.35 -1.57
N ALA A 173 0.85 -8.22 -1.73
CA ALA A 173 -0.55 -8.10 -1.35
C ALA A 173 -1.45 -9.12 -2.07
N GLN A 174 -1.17 -9.42 -3.34
CA GLN A 174 -1.84 -10.49 -4.09
C GLN A 174 -1.62 -11.86 -3.43
N SER A 175 -0.38 -12.19 -3.09
CA SER A 175 -0.04 -13.46 -2.46
C SER A 175 -0.70 -13.59 -1.08
N MET A 176 -0.73 -12.52 -0.30
CA MET A 176 -1.41 -12.48 1.00
C MET A 176 -2.91 -12.70 0.87
N LEU A 177 -3.57 -12.01 -0.07
CA LEU A 177 -5.01 -12.17 -0.31
C LEU A 177 -5.37 -13.62 -0.69
N ILE A 178 -4.57 -14.23 -1.56
CA ILE A 178 -4.79 -15.63 -1.96
C ILE A 178 -4.59 -16.58 -0.78
N SER A 179 -3.54 -16.35 0.02
CA SER A 179 -3.25 -17.16 1.22
C SER A 179 -4.37 -17.05 2.25
N ASP A 180 -4.78 -15.83 2.58
CA ASP A 180 -5.84 -15.59 3.56
C ASP A 180 -7.16 -16.22 3.12
N LEU A 181 -7.52 -16.08 1.84
CA LEU A 181 -8.72 -16.70 1.29
C LEU A 181 -8.66 -18.22 1.36
N ALA A 182 -7.52 -18.82 1.01
CA ALA A 182 -7.33 -20.28 1.07
C ALA A 182 -7.42 -20.78 2.51
N ILE A 183 -6.79 -20.10 3.47
CA ILE A 183 -6.86 -20.45 4.90
C ILE A 183 -8.33 -20.44 5.36
N GLN A 184 -9.06 -19.34 5.13
CA GLN A 184 -10.46 -19.24 5.55
C GLN A 184 -11.34 -20.32 4.90
N TYR A 185 -11.08 -20.63 3.62
CA TYR A 185 -11.82 -21.63 2.88
C TYR A 185 -11.60 -23.06 3.43
N TYR A 186 -10.35 -23.45 3.68
CA TYR A 186 -10.05 -24.78 4.23
C TYR A 186 -10.46 -24.92 5.70
N GLU A 187 -10.38 -23.85 6.49
CA GLU A 187 -10.93 -23.85 7.85
C GLU A 187 -12.45 -24.05 7.83
N LEU A 188 -13.16 -23.47 6.87
CA LEU A 188 -14.60 -23.65 6.71
C LEU A 188 -14.96 -25.11 6.41
N ILE A 189 -14.20 -25.79 5.53
CA ILE A 189 -14.36 -27.22 5.26
C ILE A 189 -14.12 -28.04 6.55
N GLY A 190 -13.11 -27.68 7.35
CA GLY A 190 -12.83 -28.28 8.64
C GLY A 190 -13.99 -28.15 9.64
N LEU A 191 -14.65 -26.98 9.66
CA LEU A 191 -15.83 -26.73 10.50
C LEU A 191 -17.04 -27.55 10.07
N ASP A 192 -17.24 -27.78 8.77
CA ASP A 192 -18.28 -28.67 8.28
C ASP A 192 -18.06 -30.13 8.75
N ARG A 193 -16.80 -30.58 8.66
CA ARG A 193 -16.46 -31.93 9.20
C ARG A 193 -16.68 -32.00 10.69
N ARG A 194 -16.30 -30.96 11.44
CA ARG A 194 -16.57 -30.86 12.88
C ARG A 194 -18.07 -30.95 13.18
N LYS A 195 -18.90 -30.25 12.39
CA LYS A 195 -20.37 -30.29 12.51
C LYS A 195 -20.91 -31.71 12.33
N GLU A 196 -20.44 -32.42 11.32
CA GLU A 196 -20.81 -33.80 11.07
C GLU A 196 -20.46 -34.73 12.26
N VAL A 197 -19.21 -34.62 12.77
CA VAL A 197 -18.75 -35.39 13.93
C VAL A 197 -19.60 -35.07 15.17
N LEU A 198 -19.89 -33.79 15.42
CA LEU A 198 -20.74 -33.39 16.56
C LEU A 198 -22.18 -33.88 16.42
N ARG A 199 -22.75 -33.90 15.22
CA ARG A 199 -24.09 -34.48 14.97
C ARG A 199 -24.13 -35.99 15.27
N ASN A 200 -23.12 -36.75 14.83
CA ASN A 200 -22.99 -38.14 15.12
C ASN A 200 -22.80 -38.42 16.61
N ALA A 201 -21.97 -37.61 17.27
CA ALA A 201 -21.79 -37.69 18.74
C ALA A 201 -23.07 -37.37 19.50
N LEU A 202 -23.85 -36.36 19.07
CA LEU A 202 -25.14 -36.01 19.65
C LEU A 202 -26.14 -37.16 19.52
N ALA A 203 -26.24 -37.78 18.34
CA ALA A 203 -27.11 -38.92 18.12
C ALA A 203 -26.76 -40.11 19.05
N SER A 204 -25.45 -40.33 19.26
CA SER A 204 -24.98 -41.39 20.19
C SER A 204 -25.27 -41.04 21.66
N ALA A 205 -25.02 -39.78 22.06
CA ALA A 205 -25.29 -39.29 23.42
C ALA A 205 -26.78 -39.37 23.75
N ARG A 206 -27.66 -38.99 22.83
CA ARG A 206 -29.12 -39.09 23.00
C ARG A 206 -29.58 -40.56 23.17
N ARG A 207 -29.02 -41.48 22.37
CA ARG A 207 -29.31 -42.94 22.55
C ARG A 207 -28.84 -43.44 23.91
N SER A 208 -27.65 -43.07 24.37
CA SER A 208 -27.14 -43.46 25.69
C SER A 208 -28.01 -42.89 26.82
N HIS A 209 -28.42 -41.61 26.74
CA HIS A 209 -29.32 -41.00 27.72
C HIS A 209 -30.67 -41.78 27.80
N GLU A 210 -31.28 -42.08 26.66
CA GLU A 210 -32.54 -42.80 26.62
C GLU A 210 -32.43 -44.23 27.21
N LEU A 211 -31.34 -44.95 26.86
CA LEU A 211 -31.06 -46.27 27.43
C LEU A 211 -30.89 -46.19 28.95
N THR A 212 -30.10 -45.26 29.47
CA THR A 212 -29.89 -45.09 30.92
C THR A 212 -31.21 -44.74 31.62
N ARG A 213 -32.06 -43.92 30.97
CA ARG A 213 -33.41 -43.60 31.50
C ARG A 213 -34.30 -44.82 31.62
N GLN A 214 -34.23 -45.75 30.66
CA GLN A 214 -34.97 -47.02 30.71
C GLN A 214 -34.43 -47.95 31.81
N LEU A 215 -33.10 -48.12 31.90
CA LEU A 215 -32.46 -48.93 32.94
C LEU A 215 -32.78 -48.42 34.35
N LYS A 216 -32.90 -47.08 34.53
CA LYS A 216 -33.36 -46.52 35.79
C LYS A 216 -34.77 -46.92 36.14
N LYS A 217 -35.72 -46.98 35.16
CA LYS A 217 -37.10 -47.42 35.41
C LYS A 217 -37.17 -48.87 35.91
N GLU A 218 -36.20 -49.69 35.46
CA GLU A 218 -36.04 -51.07 35.85
C GLU A 218 -35.25 -51.30 37.15
N GLY A 219 -34.78 -50.16 37.76
CA GLY A 219 -34.00 -50.20 39.01
C GLY A 219 -32.52 -50.54 38.83
N ALA A 220 -32.03 -50.64 37.60
CA ALA A 220 -30.65 -51.02 37.27
C ALA A 220 -29.68 -49.81 37.21
N GLU A 221 -30.19 -48.56 37.21
CA GLU A 221 -29.39 -47.34 37.17
C GLU A 221 -29.91 -46.27 38.11
N THR A 222 -29.03 -45.27 38.40
CA THR A 222 -29.32 -44.17 39.32
C THR A 222 -29.80 -42.90 38.57
N GLN A 223 -30.51 -42.01 39.30
CA GLN A 223 -30.86 -40.70 38.74
C GLN A 223 -29.62 -39.90 38.34
N LEU A 224 -28.53 -39.99 39.13
CA LEU A 224 -27.26 -39.30 38.83
C LEU A 224 -26.73 -39.72 37.45
N ALA A 225 -26.77 -41.00 37.10
CA ALA A 225 -26.34 -41.47 35.78
C ALA A 225 -27.19 -40.87 34.66
N VAL A 226 -28.52 -40.82 34.83
CA VAL A 226 -29.41 -40.18 33.83
C VAL A 226 -29.06 -38.68 33.63
N ASP A 227 -28.84 -37.95 34.73
CA ASP A 227 -28.54 -36.54 34.69
C ASP A 227 -27.15 -36.26 34.05
N GLN A 228 -26.15 -37.16 34.28
CA GLN A 228 -24.85 -37.07 33.65
C GLN A 228 -24.92 -37.25 32.13
N PHE A 229 -25.66 -38.23 31.65
CA PHE A 229 -25.86 -38.44 30.20
C PHE A 229 -26.66 -37.27 29.57
N TYR A 230 -27.63 -36.72 30.30
CA TYR A 230 -28.38 -35.56 29.84
C TYR A 230 -27.50 -34.29 29.76
N ALA A 231 -26.65 -34.04 30.75
CA ALA A 231 -25.68 -32.95 30.71
C ALA A 231 -24.71 -33.10 29.52
N ARG A 232 -24.31 -34.33 29.18
CA ARG A 232 -23.49 -34.60 27.99
C ARG A 232 -24.23 -34.23 26.68
N VAL A 233 -25.53 -34.54 26.57
CA VAL A 233 -26.37 -34.16 25.42
C VAL A 233 -26.37 -32.64 25.28
N LEU A 234 -26.67 -31.90 26.35
CA LEU A 234 -26.71 -30.44 26.34
C LEU A 234 -25.34 -29.81 25.99
N SER A 235 -24.25 -30.40 26.51
CA SER A 235 -22.91 -29.95 26.18
C SER A 235 -22.58 -30.09 24.69
N ILE A 236 -23.00 -31.19 24.04
CA ILE A 236 -22.77 -31.37 22.60
C ILE A 236 -23.67 -30.45 21.78
N GLU A 237 -24.90 -30.23 22.19
CA GLU A 237 -25.82 -29.25 21.56
C GLU A 237 -25.25 -27.85 21.59
N SER A 238 -24.72 -27.42 22.74
CA SER A 238 -24.03 -26.13 22.86
C SER A 238 -22.85 -25.99 21.88
N LYS A 239 -22.02 -27.08 21.78
CA LYS A 239 -20.88 -27.09 20.82
C LYS A 239 -21.32 -27.05 19.37
N LEU A 240 -22.49 -27.61 19.05
CA LEU A 240 -23.06 -27.57 17.71
C LEU A 240 -23.48 -26.13 17.35
N LEU A 241 -24.16 -25.43 18.28
CA LEU A 241 -24.53 -24.03 18.07
C LEU A 241 -23.29 -23.12 17.91
N GLU A 242 -22.28 -23.32 18.76
CA GLU A 242 -21.00 -22.60 18.65
C GLU A 242 -20.34 -22.83 17.26
N ASN A 243 -20.32 -24.10 16.81
CA ASN A 243 -19.76 -24.44 15.51
C ASN A 243 -20.53 -23.81 14.35
N ASP A 244 -21.87 -23.74 14.42
CA ASP A 244 -22.70 -23.10 13.41
C ASP A 244 -22.46 -21.59 13.37
N GLN A 245 -22.24 -20.94 14.52
CA GLN A 245 -21.82 -19.55 14.59
C GLN A 245 -20.47 -19.33 13.89
N LEU A 246 -19.47 -20.18 14.18
CA LEU A 246 -18.14 -20.09 13.54
C LEU A 246 -18.22 -20.28 12.02
N ILE A 247 -19.07 -21.18 11.53
CA ILE A 247 -19.31 -21.33 10.08
C ILE A 247 -19.80 -20.01 9.49
N GLY A 248 -20.83 -19.40 10.09
CA GLY A 248 -21.34 -18.12 9.61
C GLY A 248 -20.34 -16.97 9.69
N GLU A 249 -19.47 -16.95 10.70
CA GLU A 249 -18.37 -15.98 10.80
C GLU A 249 -17.36 -16.17 9.67
N LYS A 250 -16.96 -17.40 9.37
CA LYS A 250 -16.02 -17.71 8.28
C LYS A 250 -16.60 -17.38 6.90
N GLU A 251 -17.88 -17.68 6.67
CA GLU A 251 -18.55 -17.30 5.42
C GLU A 251 -18.59 -15.79 5.21
N ARG A 252 -18.86 -15.01 6.27
CA ARG A 252 -18.79 -13.56 6.22
C ARG A 252 -17.37 -13.03 5.99
N ALA A 253 -16.37 -13.65 6.61
CA ALA A 253 -14.97 -13.30 6.41
C ALA A 253 -14.53 -13.55 4.95
N ILE A 254 -14.91 -14.68 4.37
CA ILE A 254 -14.66 -14.98 2.96
C ILE A 254 -15.38 -13.96 2.06
N ALA A 255 -16.65 -13.66 2.31
CA ALA A 255 -17.39 -12.66 1.52
C ALA A 255 -16.72 -11.27 1.57
N CYS A 256 -16.17 -10.89 2.73
CA CYS A 256 -15.39 -9.66 2.89
C CYS A 256 -14.11 -9.69 2.02
N LEU A 257 -13.37 -10.81 2.03
CA LEU A 257 -12.19 -10.98 1.17
C LEU A 257 -12.55 -10.95 -0.32
N LEU A 258 -13.71 -11.50 -0.68
CA LEU A 258 -14.23 -11.45 -2.06
C LEU A 258 -14.70 -10.05 -2.47
N GLY A 259 -14.91 -9.12 -1.53
CA GLY A 259 -15.48 -7.81 -1.79
C GLY A 259 -16.93 -7.85 -2.24
N VAL A 260 -17.71 -8.80 -1.72
CA VAL A 260 -19.13 -9.00 -2.04
C VAL A 260 -19.98 -9.07 -0.77
N PHE A 261 -21.31 -8.92 -0.93
CA PHE A 261 -22.22 -9.12 0.19
C PHE A 261 -22.21 -10.59 0.66
N PRO A 262 -22.45 -10.87 1.95
CA PRO A 262 -22.49 -12.22 2.50
C PRO A 262 -23.46 -13.13 1.74
N PHE A 263 -22.99 -14.32 1.42
CA PHE A 263 -23.77 -15.39 0.79
C PHE A 263 -23.24 -16.75 1.25
N GLU A 264 -23.97 -17.80 0.98
CA GLU A 264 -23.53 -19.16 1.30
C GLU A 264 -22.35 -19.57 0.43
N ILE A 265 -21.21 -19.85 1.04
CA ILE A 265 -19.98 -20.23 0.35
C ILE A 265 -20.05 -21.71 -0.03
N ARG A 266 -20.16 -21.98 -1.32
CA ARG A 266 -20.06 -23.35 -1.84
C ARG A 266 -18.64 -23.86 -1.67
N ARG A 267 -18.50 -25.09 -1.23
CA ARG A 267 -17.22 -25.73 -0.92
C ARG A 267 -17.27 -27.21 -1.16
N MET A 268 -16.11 -27.80 -1.42
CA MET A 268 -15.99 -29.25 -1.55
C MET A 268 -16.15 -29.96 -0.20
N GLY A 269 -16.50 -31.23 -0.23
CA GLY A 269 -16.55 -32.04 0.97
C GLY A 269 -15.16 -32.35 1.53
N PHE A 270 -15.06 -32.55 2.84
CA PHE A 270 -13.78 -32.87 3.48
C PHE A 270 -13.09 -34.10 2.87
N ASP A 271 -13.86 -35.14 2.50
CA ASP A 271 -13.34 -36.37 1.94
C ASP A 271 -12.81 -36.22 0.50
N GLU A 272 -13.17 -35.14 -0.17
CA GLU A 272 -12.66 -34.79 -1.51
C GLU A 272 -11.31 -34.06 -1.44
N LEU A 273 -10.87 -33.64 -0.23
CA LEU A 273 -9.57 -33.01 -0.04
C LEU A 273 -8.45 -33.98 -0.43
N ARG A 274 -7.81 -33.69 -1.54
CA ARG A 274 -6.67 -34.47 -2.02
C ARG A 274 -5.40 -34.05 -1.29
N LYS A 275 -4.41 -34.96 -1.28
CA LYS A 275 -3.06 -34.61 -0.82
C LYS A 275 -2.50 -33.47 -1.66
N LEU A 276 -1.66 -32.64 -1.04
CA LEU A 276 -0.97 -31.58 -1.74
C LEU A 276 -0.34 -32.09 -3.04
N PRO A 277 -0.48 -31.35 -4.16
CA PRO A 277 -0.02 -31.80 -5.47
C PRO A 277 1.50 -31.91 -5.59
N VAL A 278 2.21 -31.28 -4.67
CA VAL A 278 3.68 -31.22 -4.67
C VAL A 278 4.19 -31.61 -3.30
N PRO A 279 5.15 -32.56 -3.20
CA PRO A 279 5.85 -32.79 -1.95
C PRO A 279 6.56 -31.50 -1.57
N LEU A 280 6.24 -30.95 -0.39
CA LEU A 280 6.98 -29.83 0.18
C LEU A 280 8.38 -30.36 0.49
N SER A 281 9.39 -29.90 -0.26
CA SER A 281 10.78 -30.20 0.07
C SER A 281 11.16 -29.45 1.36
N GLU A 282 11.78 -30.14 2.27
CA GLU A 282 12.34 -29.56 3.48
C GLU A 282 13.55 -28.68 3.08
N GLY A 283 13.56 -27.43 3.54
CA GLY A 283 14.60 -26.47 3.28
C GLY A 283 14.17 -25.33 2.35
N ILE A 284 14.49 -24.11 2.74
CA ILE A 284 14.27 -22.90 1.94
C ILE A 284 15.62 -22.51 1.35
N PRO A 285 15.86 -22.75 0.03
CA PRO A 285 17.10 -22.26 -0.59
C PRO A 285 17.22 -20.74 -0.42
N ALA A 286 18.42 -20.23 -0.11
CA ALA A 286 18.66 -18.78 0.03
C ALA A 286 18.17 -17.99 -1.20
N ASN A 287 18.17 -18.64 -2.38
CA ASN A 287 17.65 -18.07 -3.63
C ASN A 287 16.15 -17.72 -3.59
N LEU A 288 15.34 -18.39 -2.75
CA LEU A 288 13.91 -18.04 -2.60
C LEU A 288 13.71 -16.68 -1.92
N LEU A 289 14.65 -16.25 -1.07
CA LEU A 289 14.60 -14.92 -0.46
C LEU A 289 14.65 -13.83 -1.53
N THR A 290 15.43 -14.02 -2.58
CA THR A 290 15.53 -13.05 -3.69
C THR A 290 14.29 -13.04 -4.60
N LEU A 291 13.46 -14.08 -4.55
CA LEU A 291 12.22 -14.18 -5.33
C LEU A 291 11.00 -13.63 -4.56
N ARG A 292 11.11 -13.43 -3.25
CA ARG A 292 10.02 -12.92 -2.42
C ARG A 292 9.71 -11.46 -2.76
N PRO A 293 8.45 -11.14 -3.09
CA PRO A 293 8.07 -9.76 -3.46
C PRO A 293 8.23 -8.75 -2.32
N ASP A 294 8.04 -9.15 -1.06
CA ASP A 294 8.22 -8.29 0.11
C ASP A 294 9.70 -7.89 0.28
N VAL A 295 10.63 -8.84 0.12
CA VAL A 295 12.08 -8.57 0.16
C VAL A 295 12.48 -7.64 -0.99
N ARG A 296 12.04 -7.93 -2.21
CA ARG A 296 12.32 -7.08 -3.38
C ARG A 296 11.75 -5.67 -3.23
N SER A 297 10.55 -5.54 -2.66
CA SER A 297 9.97 -4.23 -2.35
C SER A 297 10.85 -3.45 -1.37
N ALA A 298 11.32 -4.10 -0.30
CA ALA A 298 12.22 -3.49 0.69
C ALA A 298 13.58 -3.10 0.08
N GLU A 299 14.15 -3.92 -0.79
CA GLU A 299 15.40 -3.60 -1.52
C GLU A 299 15.24 -2.37 -2.41
N MET A 300 14.13 -2.27 -3.15
CA MET A 300 13.85 -1.10 -3.98
C MET A 300 13.65 0.17 -3.13
N GLU A 301 13.01 0.06 -1.97
CA GLU A 301 12.87 1.18 -1.04
C GLU A 301 14.21 1.61 -0.43
N LEU A 302 15.11 0.66 -0.16
CA LEU A 302 16.48 0.96 0.27
C LEU A 302 17.25 1.72 -0.83
N ILE A 303 17.13 1.30 -2.08
CA ILE A 303 17.74 1.99 -3.24
C ILE A 303 17.17 3.43 -3.35
N ALA A 304 15.85 3.60 -3.16
CA ALA A 304 15.22 4.90 -3.17
C ALA A 304 15.77 5.80 -2.05
N SER A 305 15.86 5.27 -0.83
CA SER A 305 16.37 6.01 0.33
C SER A 305 17.85 6.41 0.16
N LYS A 306 18.70 5.53 -0.41
CA LYS A 306 20.09 5.87 -0.76
C LYS A 306 20.16 7.02 -1.77
N ALA A 307 19.30 7.00 -2.79
CA ALA A 307 19.22 8.09 -3.77
C ALA A 307 18.76 9.42 -3.13
N ASP A 308 17.79 9.36 -2.20
CA ASP A 308 17.34 10.55 -1.46
C ASP A 308 18.44 11.15 -0.58
N VAL A 309 19.25 10.33 0.09
CA VAL A 309 20.41 10.81 0.87
C VAL A 309 21.38 11.56 -0.03
N ILE A 310 21.67 11.04 -1.23
CA ILE A 310 22.55 11.72 -2.18
C ILE A 310 21.91 13.02 -2.69
N ALA A 311 20.61 13.02 -2.97
CA ALA A 311 19.87 14.23 -3.37
C ALA A 311 19.86 15.29 -2.27
N ALA A 312 19.72 14.87 -1.00
CA ALA A 312 19.79 15.77 0.15
C ALA A 312 21.18 16.36 0.34
N LYS A 313 22.25 15.57 0.19
CA LYS A 313 23.64 16.10 0.18
C LYS A 313 23.86 17.11 -0.94
N ALA A 314 23.35 16.83 -2.14
CA ALA A 314 23.44 17.78 -3.26
C ALA A 314 22.68 19.10 -3.01
N ALA A 315 21.64 19.10 -2.17
CA ALA A 315 20.88 20.29 -1.82
C ALA A 315 21.63 21.29 -0.91
N PHE A 316 22.76 20.91 -0.30
CA PHE A 316 23.64 21.83 0.44
C PHE A 316 24.45 22.74 -0.49
N TYR A 317 24.57 22.40 -1.77
CA TYR A 317 25.25 23.24 -2.76
C TYR A 317 24.31 24.24 -3.38
N PRO A 318 24.84 25.45 -3.81
CA PRO A 318 24.02 26.45 -4.46
C PRO A 318 23.34 25.91 -5.72
N SER A 319 22.04 26.15 -5.87
CA SER A 319 21.31 25.84 -7.10
C SER A 319 21.48 26.91 -8.15
N LEU A 320 21.67 26.50 -9.40
CA LEU A 320 21.69 27.45 -10.54
C LEU A 320 20.30 27.39 -11.22
N VAL A 321 19.56 28.49 -11.09
CA VAL A 321 18.25 28.62 -11.72
C VAL A 321 18.34 29.67 -12.83
N LEU A 322 18.00 29.26 -14.04
CA LEU A 322 17.88 30.14 -15.20
C LEU A 322 16.41 30.55 -15.34
N GLY A 323 16.16 31.88 -15.38
CA GLY A 323 14.82 32.40 -15.54
C GLY A 323 14.79 33.51 -16.62
N ALA A 324 13.71 33.52 -17.36
CA ALA A 324 13.38 34.61 -18.29
C ALA A 324 11.86 34.85 -18.19
N SER A 325 11.47 36.10 -18.30
CA SER A 325 10.07 36.50 -18.39
C SER A 325 9.90 37.60 -19.40
N GLY A 326 8.79 37.57 -20.11
CA GLY A 326 8.39 38.64 -21.04
C GLY A 326 6.87 38.76 -21.02
N GLY A 327 6.40 39.97 -21.16
CA GLY A 327 4.96 40.21 -21.10
C GLY A 327 4.55 41.58 -21.60
N PHE A 328 3.26 41.74 -21.67
CA PHE A 328 2.62 43.00 -21.97
C PHE A 328 1.75 43.43 -20.78
N ASN A 329 1.80 44.67 -20.44
CA ASN A 329 0.94 45.27 -19.45
C ASN A 329 0.28 46.51 -20.09
N ALA A 330 -1.01 46.65 -19.89
CA ALA A 330 -1.79 47.80 -20.31
C ALA A 330 -2.71 48.22 -19.16
N PHE A 331 -2.79 49.53 -18.94
CA PHE A 331 -3.76 50.09 -18.01
C PHE A 331 -4.68 51.11 -18.72
N ASP A 332 -5.93 51.14 -18.24
CA ASP A 332 -6.97 52.03 -18.75
C ASP A 332 -7.81 52.56 -17.57
#